data_b25f64c6b1dbb059c22d82ac1aa67e12
#
_entry.id   b25f64c6b1dbb059c22d82ac1aa67e12
#
_cell.length_a   1.000
_cell.length_b   1.000
_cell.length_c   1.000
_cell.angle_alpha   90.00
_cell.angle_beta   90.00
_cell.angle_gamma   90.00
#
_symmetry.space_group_name_H-M   'P 1'
#
loop_
_entity.id
_entity.type
_entity.pdbx_description
1 polymer ?
#
loop_
_entity_poly.entity_id
_entity_poly.type
_entity_poly.pdbx_seq_one_letter_code
_entity_poly.pdbx_strand_id
1 'polypeptide(L)'
;IILIAVMAAVFSNFAGAFQSRQISGISFYVVYMLLITLCLMSFRTAVYGISEKLESLTTFMRVLCPGYFLAVAFSSGSATSIFFYNLILFLIYISELVIVRFLFPVINVYIMVQMLGNLTEEDLFSEFADLLKKAVTWTLRTIVACIVGVNVVQGLLAPAIDTVKRSALTRTAEALPWIGNVMGGMAEVTMGTIV
;
A
#
# COMPACT_ATOMS: atom_id res chain seq x y z
N ILE A 1 -1.05 -23.57 -10.55
CA ILE A 1 -0.65 -23.20 -11.95
C ILE A 1 -0.25 -24.47 -12.73
N ILE A 2 0.69 -25.29 -12.26
CA ILE A 2 1.15 -26.52 -12.95
C ILE A 2 -0.03 -27.49 -13.18
N LEU A 3 -0.87 -27.72 -12.18
CA LEU A 3 -2.03 -28.61 -12.27
C LEU A 3 -3.04 -28.09 -13.32
N ILE A 4 -3.23 -26.78 -13.41
CA ILE A 4 -4.08 -26.13 -14.42
C ILE A 4 -3.49 -26.35 -15.83
N ALA A 5 -2.18 -26.16 -15.99
CA ALA A 5 -1.49 -26.37 -17.26
C ALA A 5 -1.57 -27.84 -17.72
N VAL A 6 -1.38 -28.79 -16.81
CA VAL A 6 -1.51 -30.23 -17.09
C VAL A 6 -2.95 -30.58 -17.48
N MET A 7 -3.96 -30.09 -16.77
CA MET A 7 -5.36 -30.29 -17.12
C MET A 7 -5.68 -29.70 -18.49
N ALA A 8 -5.22 -28.49 -18.79
CA ALA A 8 -5.40 -27.87 -20.11
C ALA A 8 -4.74 -28.70 -21.24
N ALA A 9 -3.54 -29.19 -21.01
CA ALA A 9 -2.83 -30.04 -21.98
C ALA A 9 -3.54 -31.40 -22.21
N VAL A 10 -4.02 -32.03 -21.16
CA VAL A 10 -4.79 -33.27 -21.24
C VAL A 10 -6.08 -33.06 -22.05
N PHE A 11 -6.86 -32.00 -21.73
CA PHE A 11 -8.09 -31.70 -22.45
C PHE A 11 -7.86 -31.28 -23.89
N SER A 12 -6.80 -30.51 -24.17
CA SER A 12 -6.43 -30.15 -25.56
C SER A 12 -6.10 -31.39 -26.41
N ASN A 13 -5.38 -32.36 -25.85
CA ASN A 13 -5.12 -33.64 -26.52
C ASN A 13 -6.39 -34.47 -26.70
N PHE A 14 -7.31 -34.46 -25.70
CA PHE A 14 -8.59 -35.17 -25.83
C PHE A 14 -9.50 -34.54 -26.90
N ALA A 15 -9.55 -33.19 -26.96
CA ALA A 15 -10.33 -32.47 -27.97
C ALA A 15 -9.82 -32.77 -29.41
N GLY A 16 -8.52 -32.92 -29.58
CA GLY A 16 -7.90 -33.32 -30.87
C GLY A 16 -8.18 -34.76 -31.30
N ALA A 17 -8.55 -35.64 -30.37
CA ALA A 17 -8.88 -37.04 -30.67
C ALA A 17 -10.29 -37.22 -31.25
N PHE A 18 -11.18 -36.23 -31.10
CA PHE A 18 -12.53 -36.28 -31.67
C PHE A 18 -12.53 -35.69 -33.10
N GLN A 19 -12.79 -36.51 -34.08
CA GLN A 19 -12.79 -36.20 -35.52
C GLN A 19 -13.95 -35.29 -35.96
N SER A 20 -14.92 -34.97 -35.11
CA SER A 20 -16.04 -34.12 -35.48
C SER A 20 -15.82 -32.66 -35.06
N ARG A 21 -15.90 -31.75 -36.01
CA ARG A 21 -15.69 -30.31 -35.84
C ARG A 21 -16.62 -29.65 -34.78
N GLN A 22 -17.83 -30.17 -34.61
CA GLN A 22 -18.80 -29.68 -33.62
C GLN A 22 -18.43 -30.08 -32.18
N ILE A 23 -17.94 -31.28 -31.95
CA ILE A 23 -17.53 -31.79 -30.62
C ILE A 23 -16.27 -31.06 -30.16
N SER A 24 -15.34 -30.77 -31.08
CA SER A 24 -14.14 -29.99 -30.78
C SER A 24 -14.45 -28.58 -30.26
N GLY A 25 -15.43 -27.89 -30.88
CA GLY A 25 -15.84 -26.56 -30.42
C GLY A 25 -16.47 -26.57 -29.02
N ILE A 26 -17.37 -27.50 -28.75
CA ILE A 26 -18.02 -27.62 -27.42
C ILE A 26 -16.98 -27.99 -26.35
N SER A 27 -16.07 -28.90 -26.64
CA SER A 27 -14.97 -29.30 -25.75
C SER A 27 -14.07 -28.11 -25.42
N PHE A 28 -13.75 -27.27 -26.39
CA PHE A 28 -12.97 -26.06 -26.18
C PHE A 28 -13.64 -25.09 -25.18
N TYR A 29 -14.95 -24.81 -25.36
CA TYR A 29 -15.70 -23.94 -24.45
C TYR A 29 -15.76 -24.51 -23.02
N VAL A 30 -15.98 -25.81 -22.88
CA VAL A 30 -16.01 -26.46 -21.54
C VAL A 30 -14.66 -26.35 -20.84
N VAL A 31 -13.56 -26.64 -21.56
CA VAL A 31 -12.20 -26.50 -21.00
C VAL A 31 -11.89 -25.07 -20.64
N TYR A 32 -12.26 -24.13 -21.49
CA TYR A 32 -12.03 -22.71 -21.25
C TYR A 32 -12.79 -22.21 -20.03
N MET A 33 -14.07 -22.58 -19.87
CA MET A 33 -14.89 -22.25 -18.69
C MET A 33 -14.30 -22.84 -17.41
N LEU A 34 -13.77 -24.06 -17.49
CA LEU A 34 -13.14 -24.72 -16.35
C LEU A 34 -11.83 -24.02 -15.96
N LEU A 35 -11.02 -23.64 -16.94
CA LEU A 35 -9.79 -22.85 -16.74
C LEU A 35 -10.09 -21.49 -16.11
N ILE A 36 -11.09 -20.78 -16.61
CA ILE A 36 -11.54 -19.50 -16.04
C ILE A 36 -11.95 -19.68 -14.58
N THR A 37 -12.77 -20.69 -14.29
CA THR A 37 -13.25 -20.97 -12.93
C THR A 37 -12.10 -21.23 -11.97
N LEU A 38 -11.13 -22.07 -12.38
CA LEU A 38 -9.94 -22.37 -11.59
C LEU A 38 -9.06 -21.12 -11.38
N CYS A 39 -8.90 -20.30 -12.42
CA CYS A 39 -8.12 -19.08 -12.36
C CYS A 39 -8.76 -18.05 -11.39
N LEU A 40 -10.08 -17.85 -11.48
CA LEU A 40 -10.83 -16.98 -10.56
C LEU A 40 -10.78 -17.50 -9.12
N MET A 41 -10.88 -18.80 -8.92
CA MET A 41 -10.80 -19.41 -7.59
C MET A 41 -9.41 -19.23 -6.97
N SER A 42 -8.35 -19.45 -7.76
CA SER A 42 -6.97 -19.21 -7.34
C SER A 42 -6.73 -17.74 -7.01
N PHE A 43 -7.27 -16.84 -7.83
CA PHE A 43 -7.16 -15.40 -7.59
C PHE A 43 -7.90 -14.98 -6.29
N ARG A 44 -9.14 -15.45 -6.10
CA ARG A 44 -9.88 -15.19 -4.84
C ARG A 44 -9.11 -15.65 -3.61
N THR A 45 -8.53 -16.84 -3.66
CA THR A 45 -7.72 -17.38 -2.56
C THR A 45 -6.48 -16.51 -2.29
N ALA A 46 -5.80 -16.04 -3.34
CA ALA A 46 -4.67 -15.14 -3.21
C ALA A 46 -5.07 -13.78 -2.61
N VAL A 47 -6.16 -13.18 -3.10
CA VAL A 47 -6.69 -11.91 -2.56
C VAL A 47 -7.09 -12.05 -1.09
N TYR A 48 -7.77 -13.14 -0.73
CA TYR A 48 -8.14 -13.41 0.66
C TYR A 48 -6.91 -13.52 1.56
N GLY A 49 -5.90 -14.29 1.15
CA GLY A 49 -4.65 -14.42 1.90
C GLY A 49 -3.89 -13.10 2.06
N ILE A 50 -3.88 -12.24 1.02
CA ILE A 50 -3.27 -10.91 1.11
C ILE A 50 -4.07 -10.01 2.06
N SER A 51 -5.41 -10.03 1.98
CA SER A 51 -6.28 -9.25 2.88
C SER A 51 -6.05 -9.62 4.34
N GLU A 52 -5.99 -10.91 4.66
CA GLU A 52 -5.72 -11.42 6.01
C GLU A 52 -4.35 -10.96 6.52
N LYS A 53 -3.32 -10.98 5.67
CA LYS A 53 -1.98 -10.51 6.03
C LYS A 53 -1.93 -9.00 6.24
N LEU A 54 -2.62 -8.22 5.41
CA LEU A 54 -2.74 -6.77 5.57
C LEU A 54 -3.44 -6.42 6.89
N GLU A 55 -4.55 -7.08 7.21
CA GLU A 55 -5.28 -6.87 8.47
C GLU A 55 -4.42 -7.22 9.68
N SER A 56 -3.69 -8.34 9.62
CA SER A 56 -2.73 -8.73 10.66
C SER A 56 -1.64 -7.67 10.85
N LEU A 57 -1.09 -7.16 9.76
CA LEU A 57 -0.04 -6.13 9.77
C LEU A 57 -0.52 -4.81 10.35
N THR A 58 -1.75 -4.40 9.98
CA THR A 58 -2.38 -3.19 10.51
C THR A 58 -2.70 -3.33 11.99
N THR A 59 -3.18 -4.48 12.42
CA THR A 59 -3.42 -4.77 13.85
C THR A 59 -2.11 -4.71 14.64
N PHE A 60 -1.05 -5.32 14.12
CA PHE A 60 0.30 -5.22 14.72
C PHE A 60 0.75 -3.76 14.85
N MET A 61 0.61 -2.97 13.78
CA MET A 61 0.96 -1.55 13.80
C MET A 61 0.14 -0.74 14.81
N ARG A 62 -1.16 -1.01 14.94
CA ARG A 62 -2.03 -0.35 15.93
C ARG A 62 -1.59 -0.63 17.37
N VAL A 63 -1.08 -1.80 17.65
CA VAL A 63 -0.60 -2.17 19.00
C VAL A 63 0.80 -1.61 19.26
N LEU A 64 1.68 -1.70 18.27
CA LEU A 64 3.09 -1.26 18.39
C LEU A 64 3.22 0.26 18.44
N CYS A 65 2.47 0.97 17.61
CA CYS A 65 2.65 2.40 17.42
C CYS A 65 2.47 3.23 18.68
N PRO A 66 1.45 3.05 19.54
CA PRO A 66 1.31 3.84 20.77
C PRO A 66 2.51 3.69 21.70
N GLY A 67 3.03 2.47 21.88
CA GLY A 67 4.21 2.22 22.70
C GLY A 67 5.48 2.87 22.13
N TYR A 68 5.67 2.74 20.84
CA TYR A 68 6.79 3.38 20.15
C TYR A 68 6.72 4.91 20.20
N PHE A 69 5.51 5.50 20.09
CA PHE A 69 5.32 6.95 20.21
C PHE A 69 5.63 7.49 21.58
N LEU A 70 5.21 6.77 22.62
CA LEU A 70 5.55 7.13 23.97
C LEU A 70 7.07 7.13 24.16
N ALA A 71 7.76 6.09 23.70
CA ALA A 71 9.20 6.00 23.78
C ALA A 71 9.91 7.14 23.03
N VAL A 72 9.47 7.49 21.82
CA VAL A 72 10.02 8.60 21.03
C VAL A 72 9.67 9.95 21.66
N ALA A 73 8.45 10.14 22.18
CA ALA A 73 8.05 11.38 22.85
C ALA A 73 8.89 11.65 24.11
N PHE A 74 9.17 10.62 24.88
CA PHE A 74 10.06 10.73 26.06
C PHE A 74 11.53 10.96 25.68
N SER A 75 12.00 10.37 24.58
CA SER A 75 13.39 10.48 24.14
C SER A 75 13.69 11.80 23.44
N SER A 76 12.81 12.30 22.58
CA SER A 76 13.08 13.46 21.72
C SER A 76 12.36 14.74 22.15
N GLY A 77 11.38 14.67 23.06
CA GLY A 77 10.63 15.82 23.57
C GLY A 77 9.89 16.66 22.52
N SER A 78 9.81 16.20 21.28
CA SER A 78 9.36 16.97 20.13
C SER A 78 7.91 16.64 19.79
N ALA A 79 7.03 17.63 19.97
CA ALA A 79 5.63 17.56 19.52
C ALA A 79 5.49 17.29 18.02
N THR A 80 6.51 17.64 17.25
CA THR A 80 6.61 17.46 15.81
C THR A 80 6.68 15.97 15.43
N SER A 81 7.45 15.19 16.17
CA SER A 81 7.56 13.75 15.99
C SER A 81 6.20 13.07 16.16
N ILE A 82 5.45 13.45 17.20
CA ILE A 82 4.11 12.89 17.48
C ILE A 82 3.14 13.19 16.33
N PHE A 83 3.19 14.41 15.77
CA PHE A 83 2.34 14.79 14.64
C PHE A 83 2.63 13.95 13.41
N PHE A 84 3.88 13.83 12.99
CA PHE A 84 4.26 13.04 11.82
C PHE A 84 3.92 11.56 11.98
N TYR A 85 4.05 11.04 13.17
CA TYR A 85 3.66 9.68 13.47
C TYR A 85 2.16 9.42 13.31
N ASN A 86 1.33 10.29 13.87
CA ASN A 86 -0.11 10.18 13.68
C ASN A 86 -0.48 10.26 12.18
N LEU A 87 0.22 11.10 11.43
CA LEU A 87 0.02 11.26 9.99
C LEU A 87 0.41 9.98 9.22
N ILE A 88 1.53 9.33 9.58
CA ILE A 88 1.94 8.05 9.00
C ILE A 88 0.93 6.94 9.31
N LEU A 89 0.45 6.85 10.56
CA LEU A 89 -0.58 5.86 10.92
C LEU A 89 -1.87 6.08 10.15
N PHE A 90 -2.30 7.31 10.00
CA PHE A 90 -3.48 7.67 9.22
C PHE A 90 -3.30 7.29 7.75
N LEU A 91 -2.10 7.52 7.21
CA LEU A 91 -1.76 7.16 5.82
C LEU A 91 -1.77 5.64 5.62
N ILE A 92 -1.25 4.86 6.56
CA ILE A 92 -1.29 3.40 6.55
C ILE A 92 -2.74 2.92 6.56
N TYR A 93 -3.57 3.48 7.45
CA TYR A 93 -4.98 3.12 7.54
C TYR A 93 -5.75 3.44 6.25
N ILE A 94 -5.54 4.62 5.67
CA ILE A 94 -6.17 4.98 4.38
C ILE A 94 -5.68 4.06 3.26
N SER A 95 -4.39 3.78 3.20
CA SER A 95 -3.82 2.87 2.19
C SER A 95 -4.44 1.48 2.26
N GLU A 96 -4.58 0.93 3.47
CA GLU A 96 -5.27 -0.35 3.69
C GLU A 96 -6.72 -0.31 3.20
N LEU A 97 -7.46 0.73 3.60
CA LEU A 97 -8.86 0.89 3.22
C LEU A 97 -9.03 0.98 1.70
N VAL A 98 -8.16 1.73 1.01
CA VAL A 98 -8.18 1.87 -0.45
C VAL A 98 -7.80 0.54 -1.12
N ILE A 99 -6.79 -0.17 -0.62
CA ILE A 99 -6.37 -1.46 -1.19
C ILE A 99 -7.49 -2.49 -1.04
N VAL A 100 -8.04 -2.65 0.16
CA VAL A 100 -9.01 -3.73 0.45
C VAL A 100 -10.39 -3.41 -0.14
N ARG A 101 -10.87 -2.18 0.00
CA ARG A 101 -12.24 -1.81 -0.42
C ARG A 101 -12.37 -1.35 -1.86
N PHE A 102 -11.31 -0.82 -2.44
CA PHE A 102 -11.36 -0.30 -3.80
C PHE A 102 -10.50 -1.14 -4.76
N LEU A 103 -9.24 -1.35 -4.46
CA LEU A 103 -8.30 -1.97 -5.39
C LEU A 103 -8.66 -3.44 -5.67
N PHE A 104 -8.92 -4.23 -4.64
CA PHE A 104 -9.24 -5.65 -4.82
C PHE A 104 -10.53 -5.89 -5.60
N PRO A 105 -11.67 -5.20 -5.34
CA PRO A 105 -12.85 -5.32 -6.18
C PRO A 105 -12.59 -4.91 -7.64
N VAL A 106 -11.85 -3.81 -7.87
CA VAL A 106 -11.52 -3.35 -9.22
C VAL A 106 -10.67 -4.36 -9.97
N ILE A 107 -9.65 -4.93 -9.32
CA ILE A 107 -8.82 -5.98 -9.93
C ILE A 107 -9.64 -7.23 -10.23
N ASN A 108 -10.58 -7.61 -9.36
CA ASN A 108 -11.45 -8.75 -9.61
C ASN A 108 -12.33 -8.53 -10.86
N VAL A 109 -12.92 -7.34 -10.98
CA VAL A 109 -13.70 -6.96 -12.19
C VAL A 109 -12.80 -6.91 -13.42
N TYR A 110 -11.59 -6.36 -13.32
CA TYR A 110 -10.60 -6.34 -14.40
C TYR A 110 -10.31 -7.74 -14.94
N ILE A 111 -10.06 -8.70 -14.05
CA ILE A 111 -9.77 -10.09 -14.45
C ILE A 111 -10.99 -10.72 -15.14
N MET A 112 -12.20 -10.48 -14.61
CA MET A 112 -13.43 -10.98 -15.24
C MET A 112 -13.62 -10.40 -16.64
N VAL A 113 -13.45 -9.09 -16.81
CA VAL A 113 -13.58 -8.40 -18.10
C VAL A 113 -12.53 -8.89 -19.10
N GLN A 114 -11.29 -9.05 -18.65
CA GLN A 114 -10.20 -9.55 -19.49
C GLN A 114 -10.46 -10.98 -19.97
N MET A 115 -11.05 -11.83 -19.12
CA MET A 115 -11.42 -13.20 -19.49
C MET A 115 -12.60 -13.23 -20.46
N LEU A 116 -13.61 -12.36 -20.26
CA LEU A 116 -14.74 -12.23 -21.18
C LEU A 116 -14.30 -11.67 -22.54
N GLY A 117 -13.41 -10.69 -22.55
CA GLY A 117 -12.85 -10.14 -23.79
C GLY A 117 -12.11 -11.17 -24.64
N ASN A 118 -11.46 -12.17 -24.01
CA ASN A 118 -10.85 -13.28 -24.76
C ASN A 118 -11.84 -14.29 -25.34
N LEU A 119 -13.09 -14.28 -24.85
CA LEU A 119 -14.19 -15.14 -25.39
C LEU A 119 -14.97 -14.48 -26.50
N THR A 120 -15.03 -13.17 -26.47
CA THR A 120 -15.84 -12.35 -27.40
C THR A 120 -14.84 -11.50 -28.21
N GLU A 121 -14.94 -11.52 -29.53
CA GLU A 121 -14.10 -10.70 -30.42
C GLU A 121 -14.52 -9.21 -30.40
N GLU A 122 -15.07 -8.72 -29.31
CA GLU A 122 -15.54 -7.35 -29.18
C GLU A 122 -14.49 -6.44 -28.51
N ASP A 123 -14.09 -5.39 -29.19
CA ASP A 123 -13.11 -4.39 -28.71
C ASP A 123 -13.51 -3.64 -27.44
N LEU A 124 -14.83 -3.55 -27.16
CA LEU A 124 -15.38 -2.86 -26.00
C LEU A 124 -14.85 -3.40 -24.65
N PHE A 125 -14.68 -4.72 -24.54
CA PHE A 125 -14.14 -5.34 -23.32
C PHE A 125 -12.68 -5.02 -23.12
N SER A 126 -11.92 -4.88 -24.20
CA SER A 126 -10.49 -4.52 -24.17
C SER A 126 -10.32 -3.08 -23.67
N GLU A 127 -11.09 -2.13 -24.18
CA GLU A 127 -11.04 -0.72 -23.75
C GLU A 127 -11.44 -0.56 -22.28
N PHE A 128 -12.49 -1.28 -21.85
CA PHE A 128 -12.91 -1.25 -20.46
C PHE A 128 -11.86 -1.88 -19.51
N ALA A 129 -11.24 -2.97 -19.90
CA ALA A 129 -10.13 -3.57 -19.15
C ALA A 129 -8.95 -2.60 -19.01
N ASP A 130 -8.60 -1.87 -20.07
CA ASP A 130 -7.53 -0.87 -20.03
C ASP A 130 -7.85 0.31 -19.11
N LEU A 131 -9.11 0.76 -19.06
CA LEU A 131 -9.56 1.77 -18.10
C LEU A 131 -9.39 1.29 -16.65
N LEU A 132 -9.82 0.06 -16.34
CA LEU A 132 -9.66 -0.53 -15.01
C LEU A 132 -8.19 -0.67 -14.62
N LYS A 133 -7.35 -1.13 -15.54
CA LYS A 133 -5.88 -1.22 -15.36
C LYS A 133 -5.26 0.14 -15.08
N LYS A 134 -5.67 1.17 -15.83
CA LYS A 134 -5.25 2.56 -15.60
C LYS A 134 -5.66 3.05 -14.20
N ALA A 135 -6.91 2.80 -13.80
CA ALA A 135 -7.42 3.19 -12.48
C ALA A 135 -6.61 2.54 -11.35
N VAL A 136 -6.35 1.23 -11.43
CA VAL A 136 -5.51 0.49 -10.47
C VAL A 136 -4.11 1.06 -10.40
N THR A 137 -3.47 1.25 -11.55
CA THR A 137 -2.09 1.75 -11.63
C THR A 137 -1.97 3.16 -11.09
N TRP A 138 -2.93 4.04 -11.42
CA TRP A 138 -2.96 5.41 -10.93
C TRP A 138 -3.16 5.47 -9.42
N THR A 139 -4.08 4.69 -8.88
CA THR A 139 -4.33 4.58 -7.44
C THR A 139 -3.09 4.12 -6.68
N LEU A 140 -2.42 3.07 -7.16
CA LEU A 140 -1.18 2.58 -6.55
C LEU A 140 -0.06 3.63 -6.59
N ARG A 141 0.12 4.31 -7.72
CA ARG A 141 1.12 5.38 -7.84
C ARG A 141 0.83 6.54 -6.88
N THR A 142 -0.44 6.91 -6.72
CA THR A 142 -0.84 7.98 -5.81
C THR A 142 -0.55 7.59 -4.35
N ILE A 143 -0.88 6.37 -3.93
CA ILE A 143 -0.57 5.88 -2.58
C ILE A 143 0.95 5.93 -2.33
N VAL A 144 1.76 5.39 -3.23
CA VAL A 144 3.22 5.41 -3.11
C VAL A 144 3.76 6.84 -3.08
N ALA A 145 3.27 7.72 -3.95
CA ALA A 145 3.68 9.11 -3.97
C ALA A 145 3.32 9.85 -2.67
N CYS A 146 2.16 9.59 -2.09
CA CYS A 146 1.77 10.14 -0.78
C CYS A 146 2.70 9.66 0.33
N ILE A 147 3.01 8.36 0.39
CA ILE A 147 3.91 7.79 1.41
C ILE A 147 5.31 8.39 1.29
N VAL A 148 5.87 8.43 0.08
CA VAL A 148 7.20 9.01 -0.18
C VAL A 148 7.20 10.50 0.12
N GLY A 149 6.15 11.22 -0.31
CA GLY A 149 6.01 12.66 -0.07
C GLY A 149 6.00 13.01 1.42
N VAL A 150 5.25 12.27 2.24
CA VAL A 150 5.23 12.49 3.69
C VAL A 150 6.61 12.22 4.31
N ASN A 151 7.31 11.16 3.90
CA ASN A 151 8.66 10.87 4.39
C ASN A 151 9.65 11.98 4.03
N VAL A 152 9.59 12.51 2.81
CA VAL A 152 10.44 13.64 2.37
C VAL A 152 10.14 14.90 3.19
N VAL A 153 8.86 15.23 3.35
CA VAL A 153 8.43 16.40 4.14
C VAL A 153 8.87 16.26 5.59
N GLN A 154 8.73 15.08 6.19
CA GLN A 154 9.21 14.79 7.54
C GLN A 154 10.72 15.01 7.65
N GLY A 155 11.51 14.48 6.71
CA GLY A 155 12.97 14.62 6.71
C GLY A 155 13.44 16.08 6.58
N LEU A 156 12.69 16.92 5.88
CA LEU A 156 13.02 18.35 5.70
C LEU A 156 12.53 19.22 6.85
N LEU A 157 11.34 18.95 7.40
CA LEU A 157 10.73 19.79 8.43
C LEU A 157 11.27 19.50 9.84
N ALA A 158 11.60 18.26 10.16
CA ALA A 158 12.07 17.92 11.50
C ALA A 158 13.30 18.76 11.92
N PRO A 159 14.40 18.84 11.16
CA PRO A 159 15.56 19.65 11.53
C PRO A 159 15.25 21.16 11.54
N ALA A 160 14.37 21.64 10.65
CA ALA A 160 13.99 23.06 10.60
C ALA A 160 13.23 23.50 11.86
N ILE A 161 12.28 22.69 12.31
CA ILE A 161 11.50 22.98 13.53
C ILE A 161 12.37 22.92 14.77
N ASP A 162 13.30 21.97 14.87
CA ASP A 162 14.20 21.88 16.00
C ASP A 162 15.16 23.07 16.05
N THR A 163 15.62 23.57 14.91
CA THR A 163 16.44 24.81 14.84
C THR A 163 15.67 26.04 15.30
N VAL A 164 14.40 26.17 14.90
CA VAL A 164 13.54 27.32 15.32
C VAL A 164 13.27 27.25 16.83
N LYS A 165 13.01 26.07 17.40
CA LYS A 165 12.82 25.90 18.84
C LYS A 165 14.08 26.27 19.63
N ARG A 166 15.24 25.81 19.18
CA ARG A 166 16.54 26.19 19.77
C ARG A 166 16.73 27.71 19.76
N SER A 167 16.55 28.32 18.61
CA SER A 167 16.72 29.78 18.45
C SER A 167 15.73 30.55 19.31
N ALA A 168 14.47 30.09 19.45
CA ALA A 168 13.46 30.73 20.29
C ALA A 168 13.83 30.62 21.79
N LEU A 169 14.31 29.45 22.24
CA LEU A 169 14.74 29.26 23.63
C LEU A 169 15.99 30.12 23.96
N THR A 170 16.96 30.15 23.06
CA THR A 170 18.16 30.98 23.26
C THR A 170 17.81 32.46 23.32
N ARG A 171 16.94 32.97 22.42
CA ARG A 171 16.49 34.37 22.42
C ARG A 171 15.68 34.71 23.68
N THR A 172 14.88 33.78 24.18
CA THR A 172 14.10 34.01 25.42
C THR A 172 15.00 34.02 26.66
N ALA A 173 16.04 33.20 26.66
CA ALA A 173 17.06 33.21 27.73
C ALA A 173 17.90 34.48 27.68
N GLU A 174 18.29 34.97 26.51
CA GLU A 174 19.04 36.23 26.32
C GLU A 174 18.25 37.47 26.63
N ALA A 175 16.91 37.43 26.54
CA ALA A 175 16.02 38.56 26.83
C ALA A 175 15.85 38.80 28.35
N LEU A 176 16.33 37.92 29.21
CA LEU A 176 16.34 38.11 30.68
C LEU A 176 17.61 38.86 31.11
N PRO A 177 17.54 40.12 31.51
CA PRO A 177 18.68 41.04 31.61
C PRO A 177 19.70 40.74 32.70
N TRP A 178 19.52 39.69 33.48
CA TRP A 178 20.47 39.29 34.53
C TRP A 178 20.94 37.86 34.49
N ILE A 179 20.28 37.02 33.72
CA ILE A 179 20.51 35.56 33.69
C ILE A 179 20.94 35.12 32.28
N GLY A 180 20.80 36.00 31.28
CA GLY A 180 20.96 35.69 29.86
C GLY A 180 22.34 35.10 29.49
N ASN A 181 23.41 35.66 30.02
CA ASN A 181 24.79 35.19 29.67
C ASN A 181 25.16 33.86 30.33
N VAL A 182 24.59 33.54 31.50
CA VAL A 182 24.94 32.30 32.21
C VAL A 182 24.03 31.14 31.76
N MET A 183 22.76 31.41 31.54
CA MET A 183 21.82 30.37 31.11
C MET A 183 21.90 30.08 29.60
N GLY A 184 22.27 31.04 28.77
CA GLY A 184 22.53 30.80 27.33
C GLY A 184 23.61 29.77 27.11
N GLY A 185 24.74 29.90 27.79
CA GLY A 185 25.83 28.94 27.73
C GLY A 185 25.49 27.57 28.33
N MET A 186 24.73 27.53 29.44
CA MET A 186 24.30 26.25 30.03
C MET A 186 23.23 25.54 29.18
N ALA A 187 22.31 26.27 28.58
CA ALA A 187 21.31 25.66 27.67
C ALA A 187 21.97 25.05 26.43
N GLU A 188 22.98 25.70 25.88
CA GLU A 188 23.73 25.22 24.72
C GLU A 188 24.56 23.96 25.04
N VAL A 189 25.20 23.94 26.20
CA VAL A 189 25.99 22.78 26.69
C VAL A 189 25.04 21.62 27.02
N THR A 190 23.94 21.87 27.70
CA THR A 190 22.98 20.81 28.09
C THR A 190 22.28 20.20 26.88
N MET A 191 21.90 21.01 25.87
CA MET A 191 21.33 20.51 24.64
C MET A 191 22.35 19.81 23.73
N GLY A 192 23.63 20.21 23.78
CA GLY A 192 24.69 19.55 23.04
C GLY A 192 25.10 18.19 23.60
N THR A 193 24.80 17.91 24.90
CA THR A 193 25.16 16.66 25.59
C THR A 193 24.03 15.59 25.43
N ILE A 194 22.83 15.96 25.00
CA ILE A 194 21.68 15.04 24.85
C ILE A 194 21.56 14.50 23.40
N VAL A 195 22.43 14.92 22.51
CA VAL A 195 22.56 14.36 21.16
C VAL A 195 23.69 13.35 21.15
#